data_1bb62bd162b8bd5e6c1a0a8514d5d3cf
#
_entry.id   1bb62bd162b8bd5e6c1a0a8514d5d3cf
#
_cell.length_a   1.000
_cell.length_b   1.000
_cell.length_c   1.000
_cell.angle_alpha   90.00
_cell.angle_beta   90.00
_cell.angle_gamma   90.00
#
_symmetry.space_group_name_H-M   'P 1'
#
loop_
_entity.id
_entity.type
_entity.pdbx_description
1 polymer ?
#
loop_
_entity_poly.entity_id
_entity_poly.type
_entity_poly.pdbx_seq_one_letter_code
_entity_poly.pdbx_strand_id
1 'polypeptide(L)'
;MLTFGGLSRGMMESTLSNALNTLTGHIQIQTLEYRDDPVIENRIENPDLLKTMLNKTLPPGTKWAFRIQISGVASNARNSEGITIVGIDPDREADLSFYGDNVSQGRLLTSGDDHGIFVGQALMDNFETKLGRKLVLITQGADLKTASRAFKIRGTFRAEMEGTEKQYVFITLAAAQKLLGVDTAVTSACIKLPEGKNLNITDLTAMEQTSRELSRELPDGLTALSWGQLLPLLKGYLSMFDSFMLLWYLVVFMAMAFGLVNTMLMAVLERTREFGLLKALGMKPLWIIRNVLTECLILLILGLFAGNLFGFATIRSLAGGIDMSFVAQGSEFFGMGHIVVPFLTVKDVLAINAVILILGLLVCLYPAIKAGRITPVEAMAHI
;
A
#
# COMPACT_ATOMS: atom_id res chain seq x y z
N MET A 1 9.51 0.26 18.63
CA MET A 1 8.14 0.01 18.15
C MET A 1 7.61 1.13 17.26
N LEU A 2 7.63 2.41 17.66
CA LEU A 2 7.12 3.51 16.83
C LEU A 2 7.82 3.65 15.47
N THR A 3 9.15 3.65 15.46
CA THR A 3 9.94 3.74 14.21
C THR A 3 9.65 2.59 13.26
N PHE A 4 9.57 1.38 13.79
CA PHE A 4 9.27 0.19 13.00
C PHE A 4 7.82 0.22 12.48
N GLY A 5 6.86 0.61 13.32
CA GLY A 5 5.46 0.79 12.89
C GLY A 5 5.30 1.87 11.82
N GLY A 6 6.00 3.00 11.96
CA GLY A 6 5.98 4.08 10.97
C GLY A 6 6.61 3.69 9.64
N LEU A 7 7.72 2.96 9.67
CA LEU A 7 8.36 2.44 8.46
C LEU A 7 7.46 1.41 7.75
N SER A 8 6.93 0.45 8.51
CA SER A 8 6.04 -0.57 7.97
C SER A 8 4.81 0.02 7.29
N ARG A 9 4.23 1.04 7.92
CA ARG A 9 3.08 1.74 7.36
C ARG A 9 3.45 2.50 6.09
N GLY A 10 4.60 3.17 6.08
CA GLY A 10 5.12 3.84 4.88
C GLY A 10 5.36 2.87 3.73
N MET A 11 5.90 1.68 3.99
CA MET A 11 6.08 0.63 2.99
C MET A 11 4.74 0.15 2.43
N MET A 12 3.76 -0.13 3.30
CA MET A 12 2.44 -0.58 2.89
C MET A 12 1.72 0.47 2.03
N GLU A 13 1.77 1.73 2.42
CA GLU A 13 1.17 2.84 1.68
C GLU A 13 1.86 3.07 0.34
N SER A 14 3.19 3.02 0.29
CA SER A 14 3.97 3.11 -0.95
C SER A 14 3.57 1.99 -1.91
N THR A 15 3.53 0.74 -1.44
CA THR A 15 3.13 -0.41 -2.27
C THR A 15 1.71 -0.24 -2.82
N LEU A 16 0.77 0.16 -1.97
CA LEU A 16 -0.62 0.36 -2.37
C LEU A 16 -0.77 1.53 -3.34
N SER A 17 -0.14 2.67 -3.05
CA SER A 17 -0.16 3.85 -3.91
C SER A 17 0.40 3.54 -5.29
N ASN A 18 1.52 2.83 -5.36
CA ASN A 18 2.12 2.40 -6.63
C ASN A 18 1.18 1.49 -7.42
N ALA A 19 0.58 0.48 -6.77
CA ALA A 19 -0.35 -0.41 -7.43
C ALA A 19 -1.59 0.32 -7.96
N LEU A 20 -2.13 1.27 -7.20
CA LEU A 20 -3.30 2.07 -7.60
C LEU A 20 -2.96 3.05 -8.72
N ASN A 21 -1.81 3.70 -8.66
CA ASN A 21 -1.35 4.63 -9.70
C ASN A 21 -0.90 3.91 -10.97
N THR A 22 -0.52 2.61 -10.88
CA THR A 22 -0.15 1.79 -12.02
C THR A 22 -1.37 1.21 -12.74
N LEU A 23 -2.32 2.04 -13.17
CA LEU A 23 -3.49 1.67 -13.97
C LEU A 23 -4.67 1.01 -13.22
N THR A 24 -4.56 0.65 -11.94
CA THR A 24 -5.68 0.01 -11.24
C THR A 24 -6.75 1.03 -10.85
N GLY A 25 -6.35 2.19 -10.34
CA GLY A 25 -7.26 3.15 -9.73
C GLY A 25 -7.89 2.62 -8.45
N HIS A 26 -8.90 3.32 -7.93
CA HIS A 26 -9.63 2.88 -6.73
C HIS A 26 -10.71 1.86 -7.05
N ILE A 27 -11.44 2.08 -8.14
CA ILE A 27 -12.52 1.24 -8.64
C ILE A 27 -12.41 1.14 -10.16
N GLN A 28 -12.65 -0.05 -10.71
CA GLN A 28 -12.82 -0.22 -12.17
C GLN A 28 -14.19 -0.80 -12.46
N ILE A 29 -14.82 -0.28 -13.50
CA ILE A 29 -16.04 -0.84 -14.06
C ILE A 29 -15.66 -1.59 -15.33
N GLN A 30 -16.09 -2.83 -15.41
CA GLN A 30 -15.84 -3.73 -16.55
C GLN A 30 -16.94 -4.78 -16.64
N THR A 31 -16.93 -5.58 -17.68
CA THR A 31 -17.80 -6.77 -17.76
C THR A 31 -17.28 -7.86 -16.82
N LEU A 32 -18.14 -8.77 -16.37
CA LEU A 32 -17.71 -9.87 -15.50
C LEU A 32 -16.74 -10.80 -16.23
N GLU A 33 -16.98 -11.04 -17.50
CA GLU A 33 -16.16 -11.90 -18.35
C GLU A 33 -14.75 -11.34 -18.56
N TYR A 34 -14.62 -10.00 -18.68
CA TYR A 34 -13.30 -9.35 -18.86
C TYR A 34 -12.36 -9.54 -17.66
N ARG A 35 -12.92 -9.71 -16.47
CA ARG A 35 -12.10 -9.99 -15.28
C ARG A 35 -11.37 -11.34 -15.40
N ASP A 36 -12.05 -12.34 -15.89
CA ASP A 36 -11.54 -13.71 -15.96
C ASP A 36 -10.74 -13.95 -17.23
N ASP A 37 -11.12 -13.26 -18.32
CA ASP A 37 -10.46 -13.32 -19.62
C ASP A 37 -10.34 -11.89 -20.22
N PRO A 38 -9.21 -11.19 -20.04
CA PRO A 38 -9.02 -9.80 -20.45
C PRO A 38 -8.74 -9.66 -21.97
N VAL A 39 -9.72 -10.04 -22.78
CA VAL A 39 -9.71 -9.91 -24.23
C VAL A 39 -10.72 -8.86 -24.71
N ILE A 40 -10.58 -8.40 -25.95
CA ILE A 40 -11.42 -7.34 -26.50
C ILE A 40 -12.87 -7.78 -26.74
N GLU A 41 -13.12 -9.08 -26.83
CA GLU A 41 -14.45 -9.66 -26.96
C GLU A 41 -15.32 -9.31 -25.74
N ASN A 42 -14.72 -9.29 -24.56
CA ASN A 42 -15.37 -9.01 -23.28
C ASN A 42 -15.44 -7.48 -22.97
N ARG A 43 -15.67 -6.68 -23.99
CA ARG A 43 -15.69 -5.21 -23.93
C ARG A 43 -17.03 -4.63 -23.50
N ILE A 44 -17.03 -3.38 -23.14
CA ILE A 44 -18.21 -2.52 -22.96
C ILE A 44 -18.56 -1.91 -24.32
N GLU A 45 -19.67 -2.32 -24.92
CA GLU A 45 -20.03 -1.88 -26.28
C GLU A 45 -20.56 -0.44 -26.33
N ASN A 46 -21.34 -0.01 -25.31
CA ASN A 46 -21.98 1.29 -25.25
C ASN A 46 -21.43 2.16 -24.11
N PRO A 47 -20.21 2.73 -24.25
CA PRO A 47 -19.61 3.54 -23.18
C PRO A 47 -20.37 4.86 -22.92
N ASP A 48 -21.15 5.38 -23.87
CA ASP A 48 -21.86 6.66 -23.70
C ASP A 48 -22.94 6.62 -22.62
N LEU A 49 -23.64 5.49 -22.47
CA LEU A 49 -24.58 5.28 -21.37
C LEU A 49 -23.85 5.32 -20.03
N LEU A 50 -22.73 4.59 -19.94
CA LEU A 50 -21.90 4.55 -18.75
C LEU A 50 -21.30 5.94 -18.43
N LYS A 51 -20.87 6.69 -19.44
CA LYS A 51 -20.38 8.09 -19.30
C LYS A 51 -21.43 9.00 -18.69
N THR A 52 -22.66 8.93 -19.18
CA THR A 52 -23.78 9.75 -18.68
C THR A 52 -24.08 9.42 -17.22
N MET A 53 -24.12 8.15 -16.89
CA MET A 53 -24.36 7.66 -15.55
C MET A 53 -23.21 8.08 -14.59
N LEU A 54 -21.96 7.85 -14.93
CA LEU A 54 -20.81 8.22 -14.09
C LEU A 54 -20.78 9.71 -13.77
N ASN A 55 -21.06 10.55 -14.74
CA ASN A 55 -21.11 12.00 -14.53
C ASN A 55 -22.26 12.43 -13.57
N LYS A 56 -23.30 11.61 -13.41
CA LYS A 56 -24.44 11.88 -12.54
C LYS A 56 -24.26 11.30 -11.13
N THR A 57 -23.68 10.11 -11.04
CA THR A 57 -23.61 9.33 -9.79
C THR A 57 -22.34 9.62 -8.99
N LEU A 58 -21.22 9.90 -9.66
CA LEU A 58 -19.94 10.09 -8.95
C LEU A 58 -19.88 11.39 -8.18
N PRO A 59 -19.29 11.39 -6.96
CA PRO A 59 -19.07 12.60 -6.17
C PRO A 59 -18.27 13.65 -6.91
N PRO A 60 -18.50 14.96 -6.63
CA PRO A 60 -17.70 16.03 -7.22
C PRO A 60 -16.21 15.87 -6.89
N GLY A 61 -15.34 16.08 -7.88
CA GLY A 61 -13.90 15.90 -7.74
C GLY A 61 -13.39 14.49 -8.05
N THR A 62 -14.28 13.53 -8.35
CA THR A 62 -13.88 12.21 -8.83
C THR A 62 -13.31 12.30 -10.23
N LYS A 63 -12.14 11.71 -10.44
CA LYS A 63 -11.51 11.57 -11.76
C LYS A 63 -11.80 10.19 -12.31
N TRP A 64 -12.10 10.11 -13.60
CA TRP A 64 -12.34 8.85 -14.27
C TRP A 64 -12.04 8.92 -15.76
N ALA A 65 -11.63 7.80 -16.35
CA ALA A 65 -11.38 7.67 -17.78
C ALA A 65 -11.74 6.27 -18.28
N PHE A 66 -12.10 6.19 -19.55
CA PHE A 66 -12.20 4.93 -20.27
C PHE A 66 -10.84 4.45 -20.74
N ARG A 67 -10.65 3.13 -20.72
CA ARG A 67 -9.45 2.47 -21.21
C ARG A 67 -9.79 1.25 -22.08
N ILE A 68 -8.89 0.96 -22.97
CA ILE A 68 -8.76 -0.34 -23.61
C ILE A 68 -7.45 -0.93 -23.12
N GLN A 69 -7.50 -2.07 -22.44
CA GLN A 69 -6.29 -2.74 -21.95
C GLN A 69 -6.31 -4.17 -22.45
N ILE A 70 -5.35 -4.55 -23.25
CA ILE A 70 -5.27 -5.86 -23.89
C ILE A 70 -3.83 -6.34 -23.97
N SER A 71 -3.65 -7.65 -23.99
CA SER A 71 -2.35 -8.27 -24.23
C SER A 71 -1.95 -8.14 -25.72
N GLY A 72 -0.67 -7.97 -25.97
CA GLY A 72 -0.13 -7.88 -27.30
C GLY A 72 1.37 -8.10 -27.35
N VAL A 73 1.94 -7.91 -28.53
CA VAL A 73 3.38 -7.99 -28.76
C VAL A 73 3.84 -6.67 -29.39
N ALA A 74 4.85 -6.05 -28.81
CA ALA A 74 5.61 -5.01 -29.50
C ALA A 74 6.75 -5.67 -30.28
N SER A 75 6.99 -5.22 -31.50
CA SER A 75 8.05 -5.78 -32.34
C SER A 75 8.75 -4.71 -33.14
N ASN A 76 10.03 -4.91 -33.35
CA ASN A 76 10.83 -4.21 -34.37
C ASN A 76 11.53 -5.24 -35.27
N ALA A 77 12.45 -4.80 -36.12
CA ALA A 77 13.15 -5.69 -37.03
C ALA A 77 14.06 -6.74 -36.32
N ARG A 78 14.35 -6.59 -35.04
CA ARG A 78 15.33 -7.41 -34.32
C ARG A 78 14.71 -8.16 -33.12
N ASN A 79 13.84 -7.49 -32.39
CA ASN A 79 13.32 -7.97 -31.09
C ASN A 79 11.79 -7.98 -31.10
N SER A 80 11.21 -8.85 -30.29
CA SER A 80 9.78 -8.91 -29.99
C SER A 80 9.58 -9.17 -28.50
N GLU A 81 8.68 -8.43 -27.86
CA GLU A 81 8.39 -8.51 -26.42
C GLU A 81 6.89 -8.55 -26.21
N GLY A 82 6.47 -9.39 -25.25
CA GLY A 82 5.08 -9.41 -24.77
C GLY A 82 4.79 -8.16 -23.96
N ILE A 83 3.73 -7.45 -24.30
CA ILE A 83 3.36 -6.19 -23.66
C ILE A 83 1.86 -6.13 -23.40
N THR A 84 1.46 -5.20 -22.55
CA THR A 84 0.08 -4.76 -22.40
C THR A 84 -0.12 -3.43 -23.14
N ILE A 85 -0.99 -3.43 -24.12
CA ILE A 85 -1.39 -2.24 -24.87
C ILE A 85 -2.49 -1.54 -24.12
N VAL A 86 -2.27 -0.27 -23.78
CA VAL A 86 -3.24 0.58 -23.07
C VAL A 86 -3.67 1.72 -23.96
N GLY A 87 -4.93 1.66 -24.44
CA GLY A 87 -5.59 2.75 -25.15
C GLY A 87 -6.20 3.72 -24.15
N ILE A 88 -5.79 4.98 -24.18
CA ILE A 88 -6.18 6.01 -23.21
C ILE A 88 -6.71 7.27 -23.88
N ASP A 89 -7.52 8.03 -23.13
CA ASP A 89 -7.77 9.45 -23.40
C ASP A 89 -6.67 10.27 -22.72
N PRO A 90 -5.69 10.83 -23.44
CA PRO A 90 -4.52 11.47 -22.87
C PRO A 90 -4.85 12.59 -21.88
N ASP A 91 -5.90 13.38 -22.18
CA ASP A 91 -6.27 14.55 -21.39
C ASP A 91 -6.89 14.15 -20.03
N ARG A 92 -7.56 13.00 -19.97
CA ARG A 92 -8.14 12.47 -18.75
C ARG A 92 -7.20 11.58 -17.96
N GLU A 93 -6.35 10.85 -18.67
CA GLU A 93 -5.42 9.89 -18.08
C GLU A 93 -4.29 10.57 -17.30
N ALA A 94 -3.85 11.74 -17.71
CA ALA A 94 -2.75 12.48 -17.07
C ALA A 94 -2.96 12.71 -15.56
N ASP A 95 -4.20 12.85 -15.14
CA ASP A 95 -4.56 13.05 -13.72
C ASP A 95 -4.93 11.76 -12.96
N LEU A 96 -4.93 10.62 -13.64
CA LEU A 96 -5.52 9.37 -13.14
C LEU A 96 -4.48 8.32 -12.79
N SER A 97 -3.40 8.25 -13.56
CA SER A 97 -2.34 7.27 -13.41
C SER A 97 -0.95 7.91 -13.52
N PHE A 98 0.08 7.10 -13.37
CA PHE A 98 1.48 7.54 -13.52
C PHE A 98 1.82 8.09 -14.92
N TYR A 99 0.93 7.92 -15.89
CA TYR A 99 1.13 8.38 -17.26
C TYR A 99 1.45 9.88 -17.35
N GLY A 100 0.79 10.71 -16.52
CA GLY A 100 0.93 12.17 -16.58
C GLY A 100 2.23 12.73 -15.99
N ASP A 101 2.79 12.04 -14.98
CA ASP A 101 3.83 12.62 -14.13
C ASP A 101 5.26 12.20 -14.47
N ASN A 102 5.44 11.13 -15.24
CA ASN A 102 6.73 10.44 -15.35
C ASN A 102 7.34 10.45 -16.76
N VAL A 103 7.27 11.57 -17.48
CA VAL A 103 7.92 11.70 -18.79
C VAL A 103 9.44 11.72 -18.64
N SER A 104 10.13 10.74 -19.27
CA SER A 104 11.59 10.67 -19.28
C SER A 104 12.17 11.41 -20.47
N GLN A 105 11.64 11.15 -21.67
CA GLN A 105 12.10 11.78 -22.91
C GLN A 105 10.89 12.04 -23.83
N GLY A 106 10.98 13.07 -24.67
CA GLY A 106 9.95 13.40 -25.63
C GLY A 106 8.76 14.12 -25.00
N ARG A 107 7.53 13.70 -25.35
CA ARG A 107 6.29 14.31 -24.86
C ARG A 107 5.19 13.27 -24.64
N LEU A 108 4.20 13.63 -23.86
CA LEU A 108 2.93 12.88 -23.74
C LEU A 108 2.21 12.83 -25.09
N LEU A 109 1.35 11.83 -25.24
CA LEU A 109 0.42 11.76 -26.37
C LEU A 109 -0.59 12.89 -26.27
N THR A 110 -1.08 13.31 -27.41
CA THR A 110 -2.23 14.21 -27.55
C THR A 110 -3.36 13.46 -28.23
N SER A 111 -4.60 13.90 -28.06
CA SER A 111 -5.78 13.25 -28.65
C SER A 111 -5.72 13.08 -30.17
N GLY A 112 -4.86 13.86 -30.87
CA GLY A 112 -4.60 13.75 -32.32
C GLY A 112 -3.48 12.80 -32.72
N ASP A 113 -2.81 12.12 -31.80
CA ASP A 113 -1.68 11.21 -32.10
C ASP A 113 -2.14 9.79 -32.51
N ASP A 114 -2.89 9.67 -33.60
CA ASP A 114 -3.41 8.39 -34.13
C ASP A 114 -2.33 7.31 -34.40
N HIS A 115 -1.09 7.71 -34.59
CA HIS A 115 0.07 6.84 -34.83
C HIS A 115 1.19 7.06 -33.80
N GLY A 116 0.88 7.69 -32.69
CA GLY A 116 1.81 7.91 -31.59
C GLY A 116 1.77 6.76 -30.58
N ILE A 117 2.95 6.42 -30.02
CA ILE A 117 3.08 5.49 -28.91
C ILE A 117 3.96 6.12 -27.83
N PHE A 118 3.60 5.90 -26.59
CA PHE A 118 4.36 6.28 -25.41
C PHE A 118 4.78 5.00 -24.69
N VAL A 119 6.08 4.78 -24.52
CA VAL A 119 6.66 3.50 -24.09
C VAL A 119 7.53 3.70 -22.85
N GLY A 120 7.75 2.66 -22.08
CA GLY A 120 8.71 2.70 -20.98
C GLY A 120 10.14 2.87 -21.49
N GLN A 121 10.97 3.57 -20.71
CA GLN A 121 12.38 3.78 -21.06
C GLN A 121 13.12 2.45 -21.17
N ALA A 122 12.90 1.52 -20.22
CA ALA A 122 13.52 0.20 -20.25
C ALA A 122 13.09 -0.64 -21.48
N LEU A 123 11.83 -0.51 -21.92
CA LEU A 123 11.36 -1.16 -23.15
C LEU A 123 12.07 -0.57 -24.38
N MET A 124 12.21 0.76 -24.44
CA MET A 124 12.90 1.42 -25.55
C MET A 124 14.37 0.99 -25.63
N ASP A 125 15.04 0.88 -24.48
CA ASP A 125 16.43 0.44 -24.38
C ASP A 125 16.59 -1.04 -24.79
N ASN A 126 15.65 -1.91 -24.36
CA ASN A 126 15.62 -3.33 -24.75
C ASN A 126 15.45 -3.55 -26.25
N PHE A 127 14.70 -2.67 -26.90
CA PHE A 127 14.53 -2.66 -28.35
C PHE A 127 15.71 -1.99 -29.12
N GLU A 128 16.71 -1.48 -28.42
CA GLU A 128 17.84 -0.71 -29.02
C GLU A 128 17.34 0.37 -29.97
N THR A 129 16.25 1.05 -29.61
CA THR A 129 15.56 2.02 -30.46
C THR A 129 15.63 3.44 -29.89
N LYS A 130 15.08 4.42 -30.59
CA LYS A 130 15.13 5.83 -30.21
C LYS A 130 13.79 6.53 -30.47
N LEU A 131 13.59 7.68 -29.84
CA LEU A 131 12.46 8.57 -30.12
C LEU A 131 12.30 8.78 -31.63
N GLY A 132 11.07 8.79 -32.10
CA GLY A 132 10.72 8.99 -33.50
C GLY A 132 10.82 7.75 -34.37
N ARG A 133 11.39 6.64 -33.91
CA ARG A 133 11.38 5.35 -34.61
C ARG A 133 10.01 4.68 -34.45
N LYS A 134 9.76 3.66 -35.27
CA LYS A 134 8.50 2.91 -35.29
C LYS A 134 8.65 1.60 -34.54
N LEU A 135 7.63 1.24 -33.77
CA LEU A 135 7.36 -0.10 -33.24
C LEU A 135 6.07 -0.62 -33.84
N VAL A 136 6.00 -1.90 -34.10
CA VAL A 136 4.79 -2.57 -34.58
C VAL A 136 4.12 -3.21 -33.36
N LEU A 137 2.88 -2.85 -33.13
CA LEU A 137 2.03 -3.53 -32.15
C LEU A 137 1.22 -4.60 -32.86
N ILE A 138 1.21 -5.78 -32.28
CA ILE A 138 0.52 -6.97 -32.79
C ILE A 138 -0.37 -7.48 -31.66
N THR A 139 -1.64 -7.68 -31.95
CA THR A 139 -2.64 -8.20 -30.99
C THR A 139 -3.75 -8.93 -31.75
N GLN A 140 -4.73 -9.45 -31.03
CA GLN A 140 -5.94 -10.01 -31.60
C GLN A 140 -7.02 -8.92 -31.73
N GLY A 141 -7.60 -8.76 -32.90
CA GLY A 141 -8.74 -7.86 -33.12
C GLY A 141 -10.06 -8.49 -32.68
N ALA A 142 -11.11 -7.67 -32.63
CA ALA A 142 -12.45 -8.12 -32.26
C ALA A 142 -13.06 -9.16 -33.23
N ASP A 143 -12.49 -9.30 -34.41
CA ASP A 143 -12.85 -10.32 -35.41
C ASP A 143 -12.05 -11.63 -35.26
N LEU A 144 -11.35 -11.80 -34.14
CA LEU A 144 -10.46 -12.93 -33.83
C LEU A 144 -9.24 -13.05 -34.76
N LYS A 145 -9.03 -12.09 -35.66
CA LYS A 145 -7.86 -12.08 -36.53
C LYS A 145 -6.71 -11.30 -35.90
N THR A 146 -5.51 -11.61 -36.36
CA THR A 146 -4.32 -10.83 -35.96
C THR A 146 -4.41 -9.41 -36.51
N ALA A 147 -4.43 -8.43 -35.61
CA ALA A 147 -4.36 -7.02 -35.93
C ALA A 147 -2.94 -6.51 -35.68
N SER A 148 -2.41 -5.75 -36.63
CA SER A 148 -1.07 -5.17 -36.50
C SER A 148 -1.03 -3.76 -37.06
N ARG A 149 -0.29 -2.87 -36.38
CA ARG A 149 -0.12 -1.49 -36.80
C ARG A 149 1.21 -0.92 -36.29
N ALA A 150 1.83 -0.10 -37.11
CA ALA A 150 3.08 0.57 -36.79
C ALA A 150 2.78 1.93 -36.11
N PHE A 151 3.42 2.17 -34.97
CA PHE A 151 3.31 3.38 -34.18
C PHE A 151 4.68 4.05 -34.05
N LYS A 152 4.72 5.38 -34.03
CA LYS A 152 5.92 6.18 -33.85
C LYS A 152 6.12 6.55 -32.41
N ILE A 153 7.26 6.27 -31.80
CA ILE A 153 7.58 6.63 -30.42
C ILE A 153 7.58 8.15 -30.29
N ARG A 154 6.67 8.71 -29.47
CA ARG A 154 6.52 10.14 -29.20
C ARG A 154 7.19 10.56 -27.90
N GLY A 155 7.26 9.65 -26.94
CA GLY A 155 7.94 9.87 -25.68
C GLY A 155 8.12 8.57 -24.93
N THR A 156 8.86 8.67 -23.84
CA THR A 156 9.11 7.57 -22.92
C THR A 156 8.77 7.98 -21.49
N PHE A 157 8.35 7.01 -20.70
CA PHE A 157 8.14 7.18 -19.26
C PHE A 157 9.15 6.39 -18.45
N ARG A 158 9.38 6.84 -17.22
CA ARG A 158 9.99 6.05 -16.16
C ARG A 158 8.94 5.70 -15.13
N ALA A 159 8.92 4.45 -14.71
CA ALA A 159 8.10 3.98 -13.61
C ALA A 159 9.01 3.64 -12.41
N GLU A 160 8.41 3.52 -11.24
CA GLU A 160 9.16 3.10 -10.04
C GLU A 160 9.67 1.66 -10.15
N MET A 161 9.03 0.84 -10.98
CA MET A 161 9.43 -0.54 -11.24
C MET A 161 9.82 -0.69 -12.72
N GLU A 162 11.00 -1.25 -12.98
CA GLU A 162 11.47 -1.53 -14.34
C GLU A 162 10.54 -2.50 -15.09
N GLY A 163 9.91 -3.43 -14.36
CA GLY A 163 8.90 -4.34 -14.92
C GLY A 163 7.72 -3.60 -15.55
N THR A 164 7.25 -2.52 -14.93
CA THR A 164 6.18 -1.67 -15.46
C THR A 164 6.61 -0.97 -16.75
N GLU A 165 7.85 -0.50 -16.83
CA GLU A 165 8.40 0.11 -18.06
C GLU A 165 8.49 -0.88 -19.22
N LYS A 166 8.77 -2.14 -18.95
CA LYS A 166 8.84 -3.20 -19.98
C LYS A 166 7.47 -3.70 -20.40
N GLN A 167 6.49 -3.66 -19.50
CA GLN A 167 5.19 -4.30 -19.69
C GLN A 167 4.18 -3.40 -20.40
N TYR A 168 4.14 -2.09 -20.11
CA TYR A 168 3.06 -1.22 -20.58
C TYR A 168 3.48 -0.33 -21.74
N VAL A 169 2.58 -0.21 -22.73
CA VAL A 169 2.69 0.78 -23.79
C VAL A 169 1.36 1.53 -23.94
N PHE A 170 1.42 2.82 -24.12
CA PHE A 170 0.25 3.68 -24.26
C PHE A 170 0.06 4.15 -25.68
N ILE A 171 -1.15 4.08 -26.17
CA ILE A 171 -1.62 4.68 -27.43
C ILE A 171 -2.92 5.45 -27.13
N THR A 172 -3.36 6.29 -28.04
CA THR A 172 -4.65 6.97 -27.85
C THR A 172 -5.81 5.97 -27.94
N LEU A 173 -6.90 6.22 -27.24
CA LEU A 173 -8.09 5.38 -27.25
C LEU A 173 -8.61 5.15 -28.68
N ALA A 174 -8.66 6.21 -29.48
CA ALA A 174 -9.05 6.14 -30.91
C ALA A 174 -8.09 5.25 -31.72
N ALA A 175 -6.78 5.32 -31.45
CA ALA A 175 -5.82 4.47 -32.12
C ALA A 175 -5.95 3.00 -31.74
N ALA A 176 -6.27 2.71 -30.47
CA ALA A 176 -6.56 1.36 -29.98
C ALA A 176 -7.84 0.79 -30.63
N GLN A 177 -8.90 1.58 -30.68
CA GLN A 177 -10.17 1.22 -31.34
C GLN A 177 -9.96 0.88 -32.81
N LYS A 178 -9.21 1.73 -33.53
CA LYS A 178 -8.84 1.48 -34.94
C LYS A 178 -7.97 0.23 -35.14
N LEU A 179 -7.06 -0.05 -34.18
CA LEU A 179 -6.21 -1.25 -34.22
C LEU A 179 -7.04 -2.52 -34.06
N LEU A 180 -8.03 -2.48 -33.19
CA LEU A 180 -8.85 -3.64 -32.81
C LEU A 180 -10.09 -3.85 -33.70
N GLY A 181 -10.39 -2.87 -34.56
CA GLY A 181 -11.59 -2.93 -35.41
C GLY A 181 -12.90 -2.74 -34.64
N VAL A 182 -12.87 -1.92 -33.59
CA VAL A 182 -14.07 -1.54 -32.82
C VAL A 182 -14.32 -0.03 -32.94
N ASP A 183 -15.60 0.40 -32.95
CA ASP A 183 -15.93 1.81 -33.18
C ASP A 183 -15.75 2.65 -31.92
N THR A 184 -16.52 2.35 -30.85
CA THR A 184 -16.54 3.15 -29.61
C THR A 184 -16.29 2.32 -28.35
N ALA A 185 -16.20 1.00 -28.48
CA ALA A 185 -16.08 0.10 -27.35
C ALA A 185 -14.83 0.34 -26.51
N VAL A 186 -14.91 0.02 -25.22
CA VAL A 186 -13.85 0.13 -24.24
C VAL A 186 -13.81 -1.13 -23.38
N THR A 187 -12.68 -1.44 -22.73
CA THR A 187 -12.62 -2.61 -21.86
C THR A 187 -12.96 -2.29 -20.42
N SER A 188 -12.65 -1.07 -19.98
CA SER A 188 -12.91 -0.66 -18.60
C SER A 188 -13.09 0.86 -18.46
N ALA A 189 -13.73 1.25 -17.35
CA ALA A 189 -13.71 2.61 -16.84
C ALA A 189 -12.97 2.62 -15.50
N CYS A 190 -11.88 3.36 -15.42
CA CYS A 190 -11.10 3.52 -14.21
C CYS A 190 -11.56 4.76 -13.44
N ILE A 191 -11.73 4.63 -12.12
CA ILE A 191 -12.24 5.68 -11.24
C ILE A 191 -11.23 5.92 -10.12
N LYS A 192 -10.86 7.17 -9.92
CA LYS A 192 -10.06 7.66 -8.78
C LYS A 192 -10.91 8.62 -7.97
N LEU A 193 -11.33 8.17 -6.80
CA LEU A 193 -12.12 8.98 -5.88
C LEU A 193 -11.27 10.12 -5.30
N PRO A 194 -11.86 11.28 -4.98
CA PRO A 194 -11.11 12.39 -4.40
C PRO A 194 -10.53 12.00 -3.04
N GLU A 195 -9.30 12.39 -2.77
CA GLU A 195 -8.69 12.27 -1.46
C GLU A 195 -9.46 13.13 -0.46
N GLY A 196 -10.12 12.51 0.49
CA GLY A 196 -10.93 13.18 1.49
C GLY A 196 -10.74 12.59 2.88
N LYS A 197 -11.05 13.39 3.92
CA LYS A 197 -10.91 12.99 5.35
C LYS A 197 -11.61 11.69 5.72
N ASN A 198 -12.52 11.17 4.89
CA ASN A 198 -13.34 9.99 5.18
C ASN A 198 -13.03 8.78 4.28
N LEU A 199 -12.19 8.90 3.27
CA LEU A 199 -11.79 7.78 2.43
C LEU A 199 -10.30 7.49 2.63
N ASN A 200 -10.00 6.59 3.55
CA ASN A 200 -8.69 5.96 3.60
C ASN A 200 -8.61 4.94 2.46
N ILE A 201 -7.69 5.13 1.53
CA ILE A 201 -7.39 4.20 0.43
C ILE A 201 -7.08 2.79 0.97
N THR A 202 -6.53 2.72 2.18
CA THR A 202 -6.25 1.50 2.93
C THR A 202 -7.50 0.86 3.55
N ASP A 203 -8.63 1.57 3.62
CA ASP A 203 -9.89 1.01 4.13
C ASP A 203 -10.61 0.21 3.05
N LEU A 204 -10.22 -1.05 2.92
CA LEU A 204 -10.82 -2.02 1.99
C LEU A 204 -12.34 -2.11 2.14
N THR A 205 -12.85 -1.99 3.37
CA THR A 205 -14.29 -2.15 3.65
C THR A 205 -15.08 -1.01 3.03
N ALA A 206 -14.60 0.23 3.17
CA ALA A 206 -15.23 1.40 2.59
C ALA A 206 -15.18 1.33 1.04
N MET A 207 -14.04 0.91 0.46
CA MET A 207 -13.90 0.77 -0.99
C MET A 207 -14.80 -0.34 -1.55
N GLU A 208 -14.91 -1.47 -0.87
CA GLU A 208 -15.81 -2.56 -1.27
C GLU A 208 -17.28 -2.16 -1.15
N GLN A 209 -17.66 -1.36 -0.15
CA GLN A 209 -19.01 -0.83 -0.02
C GLN A 209 -19.35 0.11 -1.18
N THR A 210 -18.48 1.08 -1.45
CA THR A 210 -18.67 2.02 -2.58
C THR A 210 -18.76 1.29 -3.92
N SER A 211 -17.91 0.28 -4.12
CA SER A 211 -17.93 -0.56 -5.32
C SER A 211 -19.26 -1.33 -5.47
N ARG A 212 -19.80 -1.89 -4.37
CA ARG A 212 -21.09 -2.58 -4.37
C ARG A 212 -22.28 -1.64 -4.61
N GLU A 213 -22.25 -0.45 -4.02
CA GLU A 213 -23.28 0.57 -4.25
C GLU A 213 -23.27 0.99 -5.71
N LEU A 214 -22.11 1.27 -6.27
CA LEU A 214 -21.98 1.62 -7.68
C LEU A 214 -22.44 0.47 -8.60
N SER A 215 -22.10 -0.78 -8.27
CA SER A 215 -22.54 -1.94 -9.06
C SER A 215 -24.06 -2.12 -9.14
N ARG A 216 -24.81 -1.66 -8.12
CA ARG A 216 -26.28 -1.74 -8.14
C ARG A 216 -26.94 -0.75 -9.12
N GLU A 217 -26.23 0.31 -9.45
CA GLU A 217 -26.70 1.36 -10.37
C GLU A 217 -26.25 1.11 -11.82
N LEU A 218 -25.31 0.15 -12.02
CA LEU A 218 -24.79 -0.18 -13.33
C LEU A 218 -25.81 -0.95 -14.18
N PRO A 219 -25.79 -0.81 -15.52
CA PRO A 219 -26.52 -1.68 -16.45
C PRO A 219 -26.12 -3.15 -16.26
N ASP A 220 -27.05 -4.06 -16.63
CA ASP A 220 -26.81 -5.49 -16.60
C ASP A 220 -25.55 -5.88 -17.38
N GLY A 221 -24.78 -6.80 -16.84
CA GLY A 221 -23.51 -7.27 -17.41
C GLY A 221 -22.29 -6.46 -17.03
N LEU A 222 -22.44 -5.29 -16.38
CA LEU A 222 -21.34 -4.51 -15.86
C LEU A 222 -21.18 -4.68 -14.34
N THR A 223 -19.95 -4.62 -13.88
CA THR A 223 -19.63 -4.65 -12.45
C THR A 223 -18.58 -3.61 -12.10
N ALA A 224 -18.73 -3.01 -10.93
CA ALA A 224 -17.69 -2.17 -10.35
C ALA A 224 -16.86 -3.02 -9.38
N LEU A 225 -15.57 -3.07 -9.58
CA LEU A 225 -14.63 -3.83 -8.76
C LEU A 225 -13.69 -2.88 -8.03
N SER A 226 -13.56 -3.06 -6.73
CA SER A 226 -12.56 -2.35 -5.94
C SER A 226 -11.15 -2.88 -6.23
N TRP A 227 -10.12 -2.09 -5.93
CA TRP A 227 -8.74 -2.52 -6.10
C TRP A 227 -8.43 -3.84 -5.36
N GLY A 228 -9.04 -4.09 -4.21
CA GLY A 228 -8.84 -5.34 -3.46
C GLY A 228 -9.42 -6.57 -4.16
N GLN A 229 -10.41 -6.38 -5.05
CA GLN A 229 -10.98 -7.43 -5.89
C GLN A 229 -10.19 -7.60 -7.20
N LEU A 230 -9.61 -6.51 -7.71
CA LEU A 230 -8.76 -6.53 -8.92
C LEU A 230 -7.37 -7.09 -8.65
N LEU A 231 -6.83 -6.83 -7.45
CA LEU A 231 -5.49 -7.24 -7.03
C LEU A 231 -5.55 -8.17 -5.79
N PRO A 232 -6.13 -9.38 -5.90
CA PRO A 232 -6.31 -10.27 -4.75
C PRO A 232 -4.98 -10.71 -4.11
N LEU A 233 -3.92 -10.84 -4.89
CA LEU A 233 -2.58 -11.15 -4.38
C LEU A 233 -2.03 -10.01 -3.51
N LEU A 234 -2.19 -8.77 -3.93
CA LEU A 234 -1.79 -7.60 -3.14
C LEU A 234 -2.60 -7.50 -1.85
N LYS A 235 -3.92 -7.72 -1.91
CA LYS A 235 -4.78 -7.79 -0.72
C LYS A 235 -4.30 -8.85 0.25
N GLY A 236 -3.98 -10.05 -0.24
CA GLY A 236 -3.43 -11.15 0.55
C GLY A 236 -2.08 -10.80 1.18
N TYR A 237 -1.20 -10.17 0.42
CA TYR A 237 0.10 -9.70 0.89
C TYR A 237 -0.03 -8.67 2.02
N LEU A 238 -0.89 -7.65 1.86
CA LEU A 238 -1.13 -6.64 2.89
C LEU A 238 -1.71 -7.25 4.17
N SER A 239 -2.65 -8.19 4.05
CA SER A 239 -3.23 -8.91 5.20
C SER A 239 -2.19 -9.80 5.92
N MET A 240 -1.31 -10.46 5.18
CA MET A 240 -0.22 -11.24 5.75
C MET A 240 0.80 -10.34 6.46
N PHE A 241 1.05 -9.17 5.90
CA PHE A 241 1.97 -8.18 6.46
C PHE A 241 1.49 -7.67 7.83
N ASP A 242 0.20 -7.39 7.99
CA ASP A 242 -0.40 -7.01 9.29
C ASP A 242 -0.20 -8.12 10.34
N SER A 243 -0.41 -9.38 9.94
CA SER A 243 -0.21 -10.53 10.83
C SER A 243 1.25 -10.71 11.25
N PHE A 244 2.17 -10.47 10.31
CA PHE A 244 3.61 -10.51 10.55
C PHE A 244 4.06 -9.38 11.50
N MET A 245 3.48 -8.19 11.36
CA MET A 245 3.70 -7.06 12.27
C MET A 245 3.27 -7.39 13.69
N LEU A 246 2.11 -8.01 13.86
CA LEU A 246 1.61 -8.43 15.16
C LEU A 246 2.57 -9.42 15.84
N LEU A 247 3.11 -10.38 15.08
CA LEU A 247 4.12 -11.32 15.58
C LEU A 247 5.39 -10.60 16.04
N TRP A 248 5.90 -9.64 15.25
CA TRP A 248 7.04 -8.83 15.62
C TRP A 248 6.81 -8.01 16.89
N TYR A 249 5.65 -7.37 17.02
CA TYR A 249 5.30 -6.67 18.25
C TYR A 249 5.25 -7.60 19.45
N LEU A 250 4.75 -8.81 19.29
CA LEU A 250 4.74 -9.84 20.35
C LEU A 250 6.18 -10.20 20.78
N VAL A 251 7.08 -10.46 19.84
CA VAL A 251 8.48 -10.80 20.14
C VAL A 251 9.19 -9.66 20.87
N VAL A 252 9.06 -8.43 20.39
CA VAL A 252 9.65 -7.25 21.03
C VAL A 252 9.06 -7.02 22.42
N PHE A 253 7.74 -7.21 22.56
CA PHE A 253 7.07 -7.12 23.86
C PHE A 253 7.57 -8.19 24.83
N MET A 254 7.72 -9.44 24.40
CA MET A 254 8.30 -10.51 25.24
C MET A 254 9.69 -10.16 25.74
N ALA A 255 10.56 -9.68 24.85
CA ALA A 255 11.91 -9.25 25.24
C ALA A 255 11.88 -8.12 26.27
N MET A 256 11.00 -7.11 26.06
CA MET A 256 10.79 -6.02 27.01
C MET A 256 10.25 -6.54 28.36
N ALA A 257 9.29 -7.47 28.33
CA ALA A 257 8.68 -8.04 29.53
C ALA A 257 9.71 -8.78 30.39
N PHE A 258 10.58 -9.58 29.78
CA PHE A 258 11.67 -10.25 30.49
C PHE A 258 12.63 -9.25 31.14
N GLY A 259 13.04 -8.21 30.40
CA GLY A 259 13.89 -7.14 30.94
C GLY A 259 13.23 -6.43 32.12
N LEU A 260 11.94 -6.08 31.99
CA LEU A 260 11.19 -5.39 33.04
C LEU A 260 11.04 -6.26 34.29
N VAL A 261 10.66 -7.53 34.13
CA VAL A 261 10.55 -8.49 35.26
C VAL A 261 11.89 -8.64 35.97
N ASN A 262 12.98 -8.83 35.21
CA ASN A 262 14.30 -9.01 35.80
C ASN A 262 14.73 -7.77 36.62
N THR A 263 14.57 -6.56 36.05
CA THR A 263 14.90 -5.31 36.73
C THR A 263 14.07 -5.11 38.00
N MET A 264 12.74 -5.33 37.89
CA MET A 264 11.84 -5.17 39.04
C MET A 264 12.06 -6.24 40.11
N LEU A 265 12.37 -7.48 39.74
CA LEU A 265 12.73 -8.52 40.72
C LEU A 265 14.00 -8.16 41.47
N MET A 266 15.03 -7.67 40.79
CA MET A 266 16.27 -7.23 41.42
C MET A 266 16.00 -6.12 42.42
N ALA A 267 15.25 -5.08 42.01
CA ALA A 267 14.86 -3.99 42.89
C ALA A 267 14.06 -4.45 44.13
N VAL A 268 13.15 -5.43 43.96
CA VAL A 268 12.40 -6.02 45.06
C VAL A 268 13.31 -6.83 46.00
N LEU A 269 14.25 -7.60 45.46
CA LEU A 269 15.18 -8.41 46.26
C LEU A 269 16.17 -7.53 47.05
N GLU A 270 16.67 -6.46 46.48
CA GLU A 270 17.54 -5.49 47.17
C GLU A 270 16.82 -4.82 48.39
N ARG A 271 15.50 -4.62 48.31
CA ARG A 271 14.68 -3.98 49.34
C ARG A 271 13.88 -4.97 50.20
N THR A 272 14.24 -6.28 50.16
CA THR A 272 13.53 -7.34 50.89
C THR A 272 13.45 -7.03 52.38
N ARG A 273 14.56 -6.55 52.99
CA ARG A 273 14.64 -6.21 54.41
C ARG A 273 13.72 -5.05 54.80
N GLU A 274 13.62 -4.04 53.93
CA GLU A 274 12.70 -2.91 54.14
C GLU A 274 11.24 -3.38 54.13
N PHE A 275 10.85 -4.22 53.14
CA PHE A 275 9.49 -4.75 53.08
C PHE A 275 9.17 -5.68 54.23
N GLY A 276 10.14 -6.47 54.73
CA GLY A 276 9.97 -7.29 55.91
C GLY A 276 9.74 -6.46 57.19
N LEU A 277 10.49 -5.38 57.37
CA LEU A 277 10.33 -4.45 58.49
C LEU A 277 8.97 -3.75 58.48
N LEU A 278 8.56 -3.25 57.30
CA LEU A 278 7.25 -2.62 57.13
C LEU A 278 6.08 -3.57 57.51
N LYS A 279 6.21 -4.85 57.14
CA LYS A 279 5.23 -5.88 57.54
C LYS A 279 5.24 -6.19 59.02
N ALA A 280 6.43 -6.24 59.62
CA ALA A 280 6.55 -6.44 61.08
C ALA A 280 5.90 -5.28 61.85
N LEU A 281 5.91 -4.07 61.28
CA LEU A 281 5.20 -2.87 61.81
C LEU A 281 3.68 -2.86 61.49
N GLY A 282 3.13 -3.93 60.88
CA GLY A 282 1.71 -4.08 60.62
C GLY A 282 1.23 -3.58 59.26
N MET A 283 2.13 -3.25 58.30
CA MET A 283 1.72 -2.84 56.97
C MET A 283 1.06 -4.00 56.22
N LYS A 284 -0.11 -3.77 55.63
CA LYS A 284 -0.82 -4.76 54.83
C LYS A 284 -0.09 -5.05 53.52
N PRO A 285 -0.01 -6.34 53.06
CA PRO A 285 0.66 -6.70 51.82
C PRO A 285 0.24 -5.91 50.58
N LEU A 286 -1.04 -5.50 50.53
CA LEU A 286 -1.59 -4.70 49.44
C LEU A 286 -0.90 -3.35 49.26
N TRP A 287 -0.44 -2.73 50.36
CA TRP A 287 0.28 -1.45 50.29
C TRP A 287 1.66 -1.63 49.68
N ILE A 288 2.35 -2.74 49.96
CA ILE A 288 3.66 -3.07 49.34
C ILE A 288 3.46 -3.31 47.84
N ILE A 289 2.44 -4.10 47.45
CA ILE A 289 2.11 -4.35 46.05
C ILE A 289 1.84 -3.02 45.32
N ARG A 290 1.03 -2.16 45.90
CA ARG A 290 0.70 -0.85 45.35
C ARG A 290 1.96 0.03 45.17
N ASN A 291 2.86 0.01 46.16
CA ASN A 291 4.10 0.77 46.09
C ASN A 291 4.96 0.31 44.91
N VAL A 292 5.21 -0.99 44.75
CA VAL A 292 5.98 -1.58 43.67
C VAL A 292 5.31 -1.32 42.32
N LEU A 293 4.00 -1.41 42.20
CA LEU A 293 3.28 -1.10 40.96
C LEU A 293 3.37 0.39 40.62
N THR A 294 3.38 1.27 41.61
CA THR A 294 3.54 2.72 41.40
C THR A 294 4.94 3.02 40.85
N GLU A 295 5.99 2.39 41.42
CA GLU A 295 7.35 2.50 40.90
C GLU A 295 7.44 2.01 39.46
N CYS A 296 6.84 0.85 39.15
CA CYS A 296 6.77 0.32 37.80
C CYS A 296 6.04 1.28 36.83
N LEU A 297 4.91 1.85 37.27
CA LEU A 297 4.14 2.80 36.45
C LEU A 297 4.97 4.04 36.10
N ILE A 298 5.70 4.60 37.09
CA ILE A 298 6.57 5.74 36.87
C ILE A 298 7.67 5.39 35.84
N LEU A 299 8.32 4.25 36.01
CA LEU A 299 9.34 3.78 35.06
C LEU A 299 8.78 3.57 33.66
N LEU A 300 7.60 3.00 33.52
CA LEU A 300 6.91 2.83 32.24
C LEU A 300 6.60 4.18 31.59
N ILE A 301 6.08 5.15 32.35
CA ILE A 301 5.77 6.49 31.81
C ILE A 301 7.04 7.20 31.36
N LEU A 302 8.12 7.16 32.15
CA LEU A 302 9.40 7.76 31.78
C LEU A 302 9.99 7.08 30.53
N GLY A 303 9.93 5.74 30.49
CA GLY A 303 10.38 4.96 29.32
C GLY A 303 9.56 5.26 28.06
N LEU A 304 8.23 5.37 28.19
CA LEU A 304 7.35 5.76 27.09
C LEU A 304 7.65 7.18 26.62
N PHE A 305 7.86 8.12 27.52
CA PHE A 305 8.20 9.49 27.17
C PHE A 305 9.52 9.55 26.37
N ALA A 306 10.58 8.94 26.90
CA ALA A 306 11.87 8.86 26.22
C ALA A 306 11.76 8.12 24.89
N GLY A 307 11.07 6.97 24.85
CA GLY A 307 10.85 6.17 23.63
C GLY A 307 10.06 6.90 22.55
N ASN A 308 9.02 7.67 22.94
CA ASN A 308 8.30 8.53 22.01
C ASN A 308 9.18 9.64 21.44
N LEU A 309 9.97 10.30 22.29
CA LEU A 309 10.88 11.37 21.88
C LEU A 309 11.89 10.87 20.83
N PHE A 310 12.55 9.75 21.12
CA PHE A 310 13.48 9.11 20.17
C PHE A 310 12.75 8.62 18.90
N GLY A 311 11.57 8.03 19.04
CA GLY A 311 10.76 7.56 17.91
C GLY A 311 10.38 8.71 16.97
N PHE A 312 9.88 9.80 17.49
CA PHE A 312 9.56 10.99 16.70
C PHE A 312 10.79 11.64 16.06
N ALA A 313 11.90 11.74 16.80
CA ALA A 313 13.16 12.27 16.27
C ALA A 313 13.65 11.44 15.08
N THR A 314 13.60 10.12 15.19
CA THR A 314 13.99 9.19 14.11
C THR A 314 13.09 9.34 12.90
N ILE A 315 11.76 9.33 13.06
CA ILE A 315 10.82 9.47 11.95
C ILE A 315 11.00 10.84 11.27
N ARG A 316 11.20 11.90 12.03
CA ARG A 316 11.45 13.24 11.48
C ARG A 316 12.77 13.30 10.69
N SER A 317 13.82 12.63 11.15
CA SER A 317 15.09 12.56 10.40
C SER A 317 14.95 11.77 9.09
N LEU A 318 14.01 10.83 9.04
CA LEU A 318 13.71 10.00 7.86
C LEU A 318 12.54 10.54 7.01
N ALA A 319 12.03 11.74 7.34
CA ALA A 319 10.93 12.36 6.61
C ALA A 319 11.24 12.68 5.13
N GLY A 320 12.53 12.75 4.77
CA GLY A 320 12.99 12.88 3.38
C GLY A 320 12.86 11.59 2.55
N GLY A 321 12.39 10.51 3.17
CA GLY A 321 12.31 9.18 2.58
C GLY A 321 13.60 8.38 2.73
N ILE A 322 13.44 7.08 2.78
CA ILE A 322 14.55 6.11 2.77
C ILE A 322 14.67 5.59 1.35
N ASP A 323 15.83 5.77 0.75
CA ASP A 323 16.14 5.19 -0.55
C ASP A 323 16.41 3.69 -0.38
N MET A 324 15.50 2.87 -0.92
CA MET A 324 15.54 1.40 -0.87
C MET A 324 16.20 0.80 -2.12
N SER A 325 16.81 1.61 -3.00
CA SER A 325 17.39 1.15 -4.27
C SER A 325 18.49 0.11 -4.10
N PHE A 326 19.16 0.04 -2.92
CA PHE A 326 20.14 -1.01 -2.61
C PHE A 326 19.51 -2.41 -2.47
N VAL A 327 18.19 -2.50 -2.27
CA VAL A 327 17.40 -3.75 -2.22
C VAL A 327 16.44 -3.83 -3.42
N ALA A 328 16.74 -3.10 -4.51
CA ALA A 328 15.84 -2.90 -5.65
C ALA A 328 15.20 -4.22 -6.16
N GLN A 329 15.99 -5.28 -6.35
CA GLN A 329 15.46 -6.57 -6.80
C GLN A 329 14.42 -7.18 -5.85
N GLY A 330 14.57 -6.95 -4.54
CA GLY A 330 13.59 -7.41 -3.54
C GLY A 330 12.39 -6.46 -3.42
N SER A 331 12.60 -5.15 -3.47
CA SER A 331 11.53 -4.16 -3.36
C SER A 331 10.60 -4.15 -4.58
N GLU A 332 11.15 -4.32 -5.77
CA GLU A 332 10.38 -4.46 -7.03
C GLU A 332 9.49 -5.70 -7.02
N PHE A 333 9.98 -6.83 -6.49
CA PHE A 333 9.17 -8.05 -6.37
C PHE A 333 7.91 -7.84 -5.50
N PHE A 334 8.00 -6.97 -4.49
CA PHE A 334 6.88 -6.62 -3.62
C PHE A 334 6.08 -5.39 -4.08
N GLY A 335 6.41 -4.81 -5.23
CA GLY A 335 5.72 -3.61 -5.76
C GLY A 335 6.00 -2.34 -4.97
N MET A 336 7.08 -2.30 -4.18
CA MET A 336 7.48 -1.12 -3.42
C MET A 336 8.25 -0.14 -4.29
N GLY A 337 7.98 1.15 -4.13
CA GLY A 337 8.77 2.20 -4.74
C GLY A 337 10.18 2.30 -4.14
N HIS A 338 11.07 2.97 -4.86
CA HIS A 338 12.45 3.20 -4.42
C HIS A 338 12.54 4.07 -3.16
N ILE A 339 11.57 4.94 -2.91
CA ILE A 339 11.55 5.86 -1.78
C ILE A 339 10.39 5.53 -0.85
N VAL A 340 10.71 5.15 0.38
CA VAL A 340 9.71 4.87 1.43
C VAL A 340 9.75 5.99 2.47
N VAL A 341 8.64 6.68 2.64
CA VAL A 341 8.48 7.74 3.65
C VAL A 341 7.78 7.17 4.88
N PRO A 342 8.49 7.01 6.01
CA PRO A 342 7.85 6.53 7.23
C PRO A 342 6.92 7.60 7.80
N PHE A 343 5.71 7.20 8.20
CA PHE A 343 4.78 8.09 8.89
C PHE A 343 4.00 7.38 9.98
N LEU A 344 3.50 8.15 10.94
CA LEU A 344 2.66 7.65 12.03
C LEU A 344 1.39 8.48 12.15
N THR A 345 0.27 7.80 12.36
CA THR A 345 -0.95 8.49 12.78
C THR A 345 -1.02 8.63 14.29
N VAL A 346 -1.71 9.66 14.78
CA VAL A 346 -1.93 9.85 16.22
C VAL A 346 -2.60 8.63 16.84
N LYS A 347 -3.49 7.97 16.10
CA LYS A 347 -4.17 6.73 16.55
C LYS A 347 -3.17 5.60 16.81
N ASP A 348 -2.17 5.43 15.94
CA ASP A 348 -1.16 4.37 16.10
C ASP A 348 -0.29 4.63 17.34
N VAL A 349 0.16 5.88 17.51
CA VAL A 349 0.94 6.26 18.69
C VAL A 349 0.18 5.98 19.98
N LEU A 350 -1.10 6.38 20.05
CA LEU A 350 -1.94 6.14 21.23
C LEU A 350 -2.16 4.65 21.46
N ALA A 351 -2.45 3.88 20.40
CA ALA A 351 -2.67 2.43 20.51
C ALA A 351 -1.41 1.70 21.00
N ILE A 352 -0.24 1.97 20.41
CA ILE A 352 1.02 1.36 20.81
C ILE A 352 1.36 1.71 22.26
N ASN A 353 1.23 2.98 22.66
CA ASN A 353 1.50 3.41 24.02
C ASN A 353 0.54 2.77 25.03
N ALA A 354 -0.76 2.69 24.70
CA ALA A 354 -1.76 2.05 25.56
C ALA A 354 -1.46 0.55 25.76
N VAL A 355 -1.13 -0.16 24.69
CA VAL A 355 -0.76 -1.58 24.73
C VAL A 355 0.47 -1.80 25.61
N ILE A 356 1.54 -1.01 25.43
CA ILE A 356 2.77 -1.11 26.21
C ILE A 356 2.49 -0.83 27.70
N LEU A 357 1.68 0.18 28.01
CA LEU A 357 1.34 0.54 29.38
C LEU A 357 0.54 -0.57 30.06
N ILE A 358 -0.52 -1.06 29.41
CA ILE A 358 -1.40 -2.11 29.97
C ILE A 358 -0.61 -3.40 30.18
N LEU A 359 0.07 -3.88 29.15
CA LEU A 359 0.82 -5.12 29.22
C LEU A 359 2.03 -5.01 30.16
N GLY A 360 2.72 -3.85 30.18
CA GLY A 360 3.82 -3.59 31.11
C GLY A 360 3.36 -3.65 32.57
N LEU A 361 2.21 -3.05 32.90
CA LEU A 361 1.63 -3.14 34.25
C LEU A 361 1.21 -4.58 34.60
N LEU A 362 0.65 -5.34 33.66
CA LEU A 362 0.30 -6.76 33.89
C LEU A 362 1.55 -7.59 34.21
N VAL A 363 2.65 -7.35 33.49
CA VAL A 363 3.93 -8.03 33.72
C VAL A 363 4.51 -7.67 35.09
N CYS A 364 4.38 -6.41 35.52
CA CYS A 364 4.85 -5.95 36.83
C CYS A 364 4.03 -6.51 38.02
N LEU A 365 2.85 -7.08 37.77
CA LEU A 365 2.09 -7.75 38.84
C LEU A 365 2.88 -8.92 39.46
N TYR A 366 3.64 -9.67 38.69
CA TYR A 366 4.41 -10.81 39.20
C TYR A 366 5.44 -10.38 40.26
N PRO A 367 6.40 -9.46 40.00
CA PRO A 367 7.33 -8.99 41.03
C PRO A 367 6.62 -8.27 42.20
N ALA A 368 5.55 -7.52 41.93
CA ALA A 368 4.78 -6.83 42.99
C ALA A 368 4.13 -7.82 43.94
N ILE A 369 3.50 -8.88 43.44
CA ILE A 369 2.89 -9.92 44.25
C ILE A 369 3.96 -10.65 45.07
N LYS A 370 5.14 -10.93 44.43
CA LYS A 370 6.27 -11.56 45.13
C LYS A 370 6.75 -10.70 46.31
N ALA A 371 6.88 -9.38 46.10
CA ALA A 371 7.25 -8.43 47.16
C ALA A 371 6.20 -8.45 48.30
N GLY A 372 4.90 -8.46 47.99
CA GLY A 372 3.82 -8.55 48.96
C GLY A 372 3.78 -9.86 49.73
N ARG A 373 4.36 -10.95 49.26
CA ARG A 373 4.38 -12.26 49.93
C ARG A 373 5.59 -12.48 50.85
N ILE A 374 6.63 -11.64 50.82
CA ILE A 374 7.82 -11.74 51.67
C ILE A 374 7.37 -11.78 53.15
N THR A 375 7.83 -12.77 53.90
CA THR A 375 7.55 -12.87 55.34
C THR A 375 8.62 -12.10 56.15
N PRO A 376 8.28 -11.50 57.32
CA PRO A 376 9.25 -10.82 58.18
C PRO A 376 10.42 -11.72 58.60
N VAL A 377 10.16 -13.02 58.82
CA VAL A 377 11.18 -14.00 59.20
C VAL A 377 12.19 -14.25 58.06
N GLU A 378 11.71 -14.46 56.85
CA GLU A 378 12.57 -14.61 55.67
C GLU A 378 13.39 -13.36 55.37
N ALA A 379 12.79 -12.16 55.55
CA ALA A 379 13.47 -10.89 55.35
C ALA A 379 14.63 -10.63 56.32
N MET A 380 14.60 -11.19 57.52
CA MET A 380 15.67 -11.09 58.52
C MET A 380 16.69 -12.22 58.44
N ALA A 381 16.37 -13.34 57.78
CA ALA A 381 17.29 -14.46 57.60
C ALA A 381 18.24 -14.32 56.39
N HIS A 382 17.97 -13.41 55.48
CA HIS A 382 18.86 -13.06 54.37
C HIS A 382 19.97 -12.10 54.88
N ILE A 383 21.09 -12.65 55.33
CA ILE A 383 22.36 -11.97 55.62
C ILE A 383 23.21 -12.01 54.36
#